data_fa913a8d06418cd01d1be3afbf1b3c94
#
_entry.id   fa913a8d06418cd01d1be3afbf1b3c94
#
_cell.length_a   1.000
_cell.length_b   1.000
_cell.length_c   1.000
_cell.angle_alpha   90.00
_cell.angle_beta   90.00
_cell.angle_gamma   90.00
#
_symmetry.space_group_name_H-M   'P 1'
#
loop_
_entity.id
_entity.type
_entity.pdbx_description
1 polymer ?
#
loop_
_entity_poly.entity_id
_entity_poly.type
_entity_poly.pdbx_seq_one_letter_code
_entity_poly.pdbx_strand_id
1 'polypeptide(L)'
;QMCIRDSIRTYPYKYIDRSTIIPIADIRTDSAYIQVRARVLSATVLDKSGNAVDPSDAKFNAVSRLSVMIADESAQMELVFFKGIKYMLAKLQPGKTFIFFGKPSFYNGLMNMVHPEVDDVVSSQPLPAGTMTGVYPSTEKLKNAGITGKVMNKIMAAALQSVSGTVTETLPEYILKEKGLVPLTFALTNIHFPKDMNALRKAEYRLKFEELFFLQLSLLKQKYIRSRNEHGIPMPKVGDAFNICYNALPYSLTGAQKRVIKEIRADMMSGRQMNRLLQGDVGSGKTMVAVLSALI
;
A
#
# COMPACT_ATOMS: atom_id res chain seq x y z
N GLN A 1 15.18 16.77 6.10
CA GLN A 1 14.44 17.43 5.00
C GLN A 1 13.93 16.34 4.06
N MET A 2 12.62 16.19 3.97
CA MET A 2 12.01 15.26 3.03
C MET A 2 12.02 15.93 1.65
N CYS A 3 12.67 15.33 0.66
CA CYS A 3 12.67 15.82 -0.70
C CYS A 3 11.25 15.68 -1.30
N ILE A 4 10.77 16.66 -2.06
CA ILE A 4 9.45 16.61 -2.72
C ILE A 4 9.31 15.32 -3.55
N ARG A 5 10.39 14.93 -4.24
CA ARG A 5 10.43 13.69 -5.01
C ARG A 5 10.16 12.44 -4.15
N ASP A 6 10.75 12.37 -2.97
CA ASP A 6 10.55 11.23 -2.06
C ASP A 6 9.15 11.25 -1.46
N SER A 7 8.61 12.45 -1.20
CA SER A 7 7.24 12.62 -0.73
C SER A 7 6.23 12.05 -1.71
N ILE A 8 6.26 12.44 -2.98
CA ILE A 8 5.31 11.97 -3.99
C ILE A 8 5.47 10.49 -4.36
N ARG A 9 6.55 9.84 -3.93
CA ARG A 9 6.77 8.39 -4.05
C ARG A 9 6.44 7.62 -2.77
N THR A 10 6.01 8.31 -1.72
CA THR A 10 5.47 7.68 -0.51
C THR A 10 4.00 7.38 -0.74
N TYR A 11 3.69 6.17 -1.25
CA TYR A 11 2.34 5.81 -1.65
C TYR A 11 1.46 5.43 -0.46
N PRO A 12 0.14 5.66 -0.54
CA PRO A 12 -0.81 5.12 0.42
C PRO A 12 -0.77 3.58 0.40
N TYR A 13 -0.89 2.96 1.57
CA TYR A 13 -1.00 1.50 1.66
C TYR A 13 -2.44 1.02 1.67
N LYS A 14 -3.39 1.93 1.87
CA LYS A 14 -4.83 1.66 1.95
C LYS A 14 -5.61 2.89 1.49
N TYR A 15 -6.79 2.65 0.95
CA TYR A 15 -7.73 3.71 0.58
C TYR A 15 -9.03 3.54 1.36
N ILE A 16 -9.64 4.66 1.71
CA ILE A 16 -10.89 4.73 2.44
C ILE A 16 -11.85 5.57 1.63
N ASP A 17 -13.01 5.00 1.34
CA ASP A 17 -14.10 5.74 0.73
C ASP A 17 -14.73 6.67 1.78
N ARG A 18 -14.69 7.97 1.50
CA ARG A 18 -15.33 9.01 2.31
C ARG A 18 -16.46 9.71 1.57
N SER A 19 -16.91 9.15 0.45
CA SER A 19 -18.00 9.75 -0.33
C SER A 19 -19.38 9.43 0.24
N THR A 20 -19.50 8.33 1.00
CA THR A 20 -20.78 7.84 1.49
C THR A 20 -20.97 8.20 2.95
N ILE A 21 -22.04 8.96 3.24
CA ILE A 21 -22.55 9.18 4.60
C ILE A 21 -23.58 8.12 4.88
N ILE A 22 -23.39 7.34 5.93
CA ILE A 22 -24.28 6.24 6.33
C ILE A 22 -25.15 6.72 7.47
N PRO A 23 -26.48 6.50 7.44
CA PRO A 23 -27.36 6.73 8.59
C PRO A 23 -26.94 5.86 9.78
N ILE A 24 -27.08 6.38 11.00
CA ILE A 24 -26.65 5.67 12.22
C ILE A 24 -27.39 4.33 12.36
N ALA A 25 -28.67 4.26 12.00
CA ALA A 25 -29.47 3.03 12.05
C ALA A 25 -28.97 1.93 11.11
N ASP A 26 -28.31 2.29 10.02
CA ASP A 26 -27.81 1.34 9.00
C ASP A 26 -26.40 0.82 9.31
N ILE A 27 -25.77 1.27 10.42
CA ILE A 27 -24.42 0.86 10.81
C ILE A 27 -24.44 -0.60 11.28
N ARG A 28 -23.59 -1.41 10.67
CA ARG A 28 -23.34 -2.80 11.08
C ARG A 28 -22.08 -2.88 11.94
N THR A 29 -22.07 -3.80 12.90
CA THR A 29 -20.94 -4.02 13.82
C THR A 29 -19.66 -4.47 13.14
N ASP A 30 -19.75 -5.05 11.95
CA ASP A 30 -18.62 -5.52 11.13
C ASP A 30 -18.06 -4.46 10.16
N SER A 31 -18.67 -3.26 10.13
CA SER A 31 -18.23 -2.16 9.27
C SER A 31 -16.78 -1.75 9.58
N ALA A 32 -15.96 -1.58 8.53
CA ALA A 32 -14.54 -1.25 8.71
C ALA A 32 -14.34 0.19 9.22
N TYR A 33 -14.68 1.17 8.40
CA TYR A 33 -14.67 2.59 8.71
C TYR A 33 -15.85 3.24 8.02
N ILE A 34 -16.56 4.10 8.71
CA ILE A 34 -17.77 4.76 8.22
C ILE A 34 -17.72 6.26 8.44
N GLN A 35 -18.53 6.96 7.68
CA GLN A 35 -18.78 8.38 7.83
C GLN A 35 -20.22 8.63 8.19
N VAL A 36 -20.44 9.39 9.26
CA VAL A 36 -21.78 9.73 9.78
C VAL A 36 -21.91 11.24 9.88
N ARG A 37 -23.01 11.80 9.43
CA ARG A 37 -23.39 13.19 9.66
C ARG A 37 -24.41 13.23 10.79
N ALA A 38 -24.03 13.85 11.92
CA ALA A 38 -24.91 13.87 13.08
C ALA A 38 -24.78 15.17 13.86
N ARG A 39 -25.85 15.49 14.62
CA ARG A 39 -25.90 16.62 15.53
C ARG A 39 -25.46 16.17 16.92
N VAL A 40 -24.65 16.97 17.59
CA VAL A 40 -24.28 16.76 18.99
C VAL A 40 -25.49 17.04 19.87
N LEU A 41 -25.87 16.06 20.69
CA LEU A 41 -26.94 16.18 21.69
C LEU A 41 -26.38 16.64 23.02
N SER A 42 -25.33 15.95 23.53
CA SER A 42 -24.68 16.25 24.78
C SER A 42 -23.20 15.88 24.76
N ALA A 43 -22.40 16.53 25.57
CA ALA A 43 -20.98 16.22 25.76
C ALA A 43 -20.70 16.22 27.27
N THR A 44 -20.39 15.04 27.80
CA THR A 44 -20.20 14.80 29.24
C THR A 44 -18.81 14.28 29.50
N VAL A 45 -18.13 14.89 30.44
CA VAL A 45 -16.81 14.45 30.89
C VAL A 45 -17.00 13.45 32.04
N LEU A 46 -16.38 12.27 31.93
CA LEU A 46 -16.51 11.19 32.89
C LEU A 46 -15.16 10.91 33.57
N ASP A 47 -15.20 10.65 34.88
CA ASP A 47 -14.05 10.19 35.63
C ASP A 47 -13.76 8.67 35.40
N LYS A 48 -12.75 8.14 36.07
CA LYS A 48 -12.40 6.71 35.98
C LYS A 48 -13.50 5.77 36.49
N SER A 49 -14.36 6.26 37.37
CA SER A 49 -15.48 5.54 37.93
C SER A 49 -16.76 5.66 37.09
N GLY A 50 -16.74 6.47 36.03
CA GLY A 50 -17.87 6.70 35.14
C GLY A 50 -18.83 7.79 35.60
N ASN A 51 -18.50 8.57 36.63
CA ASN A 51 -19.32 9.68 37.13
C ASN A 51 -19.05 10.95 36.30
N ALA A 52 -20.08 11.74 36.07
CA ALA A 52 -19.94 13.03 35.38
C ALA A 52 -19.14 14.01 36.25
N VAL A 53 -18.18 14.69 35.63
CA VAL A 53 -17.31 15.68 36.26
C VAL A 53 -17.51 17.03 35.57
N ASP A 54 -17.64 18.12 36.37
CA ASP A 54 -17.71 19.44 35.82
C ASP A 54 -16.34 19.85 35.22
N PRO A 55 -16.31 20.31 33.96
CA PRO A 55 -15.07 20.76 33.30
C PRO A 55 -14.35 21.90 34.02
N SER A 56 -15.04 22.67 34.85
CA SER A 56 -14.48 23.75 35.64
C SER A 56 -13.79 23.29 36.95
N ASP A 57 -13.99 22.05 37.36
CA ASP A 57 -13.39 21.51 38.59
C ASP A 57 -11.87 21.29 38.43
N ALA A 58 -11.12 21.58 39.51
CA ALA A 58 -9.67 21.40 39.59
C ALA A 58 -9.23 19.90 39.34
N LYS A 59 -10.14 18.96 39.53
CA LYS A 59 -9.94 17.53 39.29
C LYS A 59 -10.00 17.12 37.81
N PHE A 60 -10.16 18.08 36.90
CA PHE A 60 -10.24 17.80 35.44
C PHE A 60 -9.05 16.98 34.89
N ASN A 61 -7.89 17.05 35.52
CA ASN A 61 -6.73 16.23 35.17
C ASN A 61 -6.85 14.73 35.55
N ALA A 62 -7.80 14.36 36.39
CA ALA A 62 -8.10 12.99 36.77
C ALA A 62 -9.16 12.34 35.87
N VAL A 63 -9.61 13.04 34.86
CA VAL A 63 -10.67 12.62 33.95
C VAL A 63 -10.23 11.51 33.05
N SER A 64 -11.08 10.50 32.90
CA SER A 64 -10.76 9.30 32.11
C SER A 64 -11.21 9.42 30.65
N ARG A 65 -12.38 10.03 30.37
CA ARG A 65 -12.93 10.09 29.01
C ARG A 65 -13.96 11.21 28.81
N LEU A 66 -14.11 11.66 27.59
CA LEU A 66 -15.23 12.49 27.13
C LEU A 66 -16.19 11.58 26.36
N SER A 67 -17.45 11.54 26.80
CA SER A 67 -18.58 10.88 26.12
C SER A 67 -19.43 11.95 25.43
N VAL A 68 -19.66 11.79 24.15
CA VAL A 68 -20.45 12.72 23.34
C VAL A 68 -21.58 11.94 22.68
N MET A 69 -22.81 12.27 23.03
CA MET A 69 -23.98 11.70 22.34
C MET A 69 -24.29 12.50 21.07
N ILE A 70 -24.39 11.79 19.99
CA ILE A 70 -24.76 12.33 18.68
C ILE A 70 -26.01 11.65 18.15
N ALA A 71 -26.77 12.35 17.32
CA ALA A 71 -27.93 11.78 16.63
C ALA A 71 -28.04 12.31 15.20
N ASP A 72 -28.49 11.46 14.33
CA ASP A 72 -29.07 11.82 13.04
C ASP A 72 -30.61 11.63 13.07
N GLU A 73 -31.24 11.64 11.91
CA GLU A 73 -32.69 11.42 11.80
C GLU A 73 -33.09 9.95 12.07
N SER A 74 -32.15 9.03 12.09
CA SER A 74 -32.40 7.58 12.14
C SER A 74 -32.17 6.99 13.54
N ALA A 75 -31.10 7.40 14.25
CA ALA A 75 -30.72 6.82 15.54
C ALA A 75 -29.73 7.73 16.33
N GLN A 76 -29.27 7.22 17.47
CA GLN A 76 -28.26 7.84 18.33
C GLN A 76 -27.03 6.96 18.43
N MET A 77 -25.86 7.59 18.66
CA MET A 77 -24.57 6.94 18.81
C MET A 77 -23.72 7.70 19.83
N GLU A 78 -22.84 6.98 20.54
CA GLU A 78 -21.88 7.56 21.46
C GLU A 78 -20.50 7.73 20.78
N LEU A 79 -19.87 8.89 20.97
CA LEU A 79 -18.47 9.10 20.61
C LEU A 79 -17.65 9.17 21.91
N VAL A 80 -16.52 8.47 21.91
CA VAL A 80 -15.65 8.38 23.10
C VAL A 80 -14.25 8.91 22.80
N PHE A 81 -13.79 9.84 23.62
CA PHE A 81 -12.44 10.41 23.51
C PHE A 81 -11.68 10.25 24.83
N PHE A 82 -10.49 9.66 24.76
CA PHE A 82 -9.57 9.51 25.89
C PHE A 82 -8.43 10.53 25.87
N LYS A 83 -8.22 11.21 24.73
CA LYS A 83 -7.17 12.22 24.54
C LYS A 83 -7.77 13.47 23.93
N GLY A 84 -7.16 14.63 24.22
CA GLY A 84 -7.60 15.90 23.66
C GLY A 84 -8.97 16.38 24.17
N ILE A 85 -9.38 15.94 25.37
CA ILE A 85 -10.71 16.16 25.94
C ILE A 85 -11.10 17.64 25.95
N LYS A 86 -10.22 18.54 26.45
CA LYS A 86 -10.48 19.99 26.48
C LYS A 86 -10.78 20.57 25.09
N TYR A 87 -10.00 20.19 24.10
CA TYR A 87 -10.17 20.63 22.73
C TYR A 87 -11.48 20.12 22.12
N MET A 88 -11.77 18.82 22.31
CA MET A 88 -13.00 18.21 21.78
C MET A 88 -14.24 18.75 22.46
N LEU A 89 -14.20 18.97 23.78
CA LEU A 89 -15.31 19.57 24.53
C LEU A 89 -15.62 20.98 24.04
N ALA A 90 -14.61 21.80 23.79
CA ALA A 90 -14.79 23.15 23.24
C ALA A 90 -15.33 23.14 21.81
N LYS A 91 -14.97 22.14 21.01
CA LYS A 91 -15.40 21.99 19.62
C LYS A 91 -16.81 21.42 19.50
N LEU A 92 -17.10 20.32 20.22
CA LEU A 92 -18.31 19.52 20.11
C LEU A 92 -19.43 20.07 21.03
N GLN A 93 -19.88 21.27 20.75
CA GLN A 93 -20.96 21.90 21.51
C GLN A 93 -22.34 21.35 21.12
N PRO A 94 -23.25 21.15 22.08
CA PRO A 94 -24.63 20.71 21.79
C PRO A 94 -25.31 21.58 20.74
N GLY A 95 -26.10 20.97 19.89
CA GLY A 95 -26.83 21.61 18.80
C GLY A 95 -26.07 21.77 17.49
N LYS A 96 -24.73 21.67 17.49
CA LYS A 96 -23.92 21.76 16.26
C LYS A 96 -23.90 20.42 15.52
N THR A 97 -23.85 20.48 14.18
CA THR A 97 -23.77 19.30 13.31
C THR A 97 -22.34 19.17 12.77
N PHE A 98 -21.83 17.96 12.80
CA PHE A 98 -20.49 17.59 12.29
C PHE A 98 -20.58 16.33 11.43
N ILE A 99 -19.49 16.08 10.71
CA ILE A 99 -19.22 14.79 10.05
C ILE A 99 -18.20 14.06 10.90
N PHE A 100 -18.54 12.83 11.29
CA PHE A 100 -17.71 11.96 12.09
C PHE A 100 -17.24 10.79 11.24
N PHE A 101 -15.95 10.52 11.26
CA PHE A 101 -15.36 9.41 10.54
C PHE A 101 -14.56 8.52 11.49
N GLY A 102 -14.89 7.24 11.54
CA GLY A 102 -14.23 6.28 12.42
C GLY A 102 -14.72 4.84 12.26
N LYS A 103 -14.16 3.96 13.07
CA LYS A 103 -14.61 2.57 13.12
C LYS A 103 -15.70 2.45 14.17
N PRO A 104 -16.91 1.98 13.81
CA PRO A 104 -17.96 1.75 14.78
C PRO A 104 -17.63 0.51 15.62
N SER A 105 -18.10 0.50 16.84
CA SER A 105 -18.08 -0.65 17.75
C SER A 105 -19.37 -0.67 18.57
N PHE A 106 -19.72 -1.83 19.09
CA PHE A 106 -20.91 -1.98 19.94
C PHE A 106 -20.47 -2.31 21.37
N TYR A 107 -20.86 -1.47 22.31
CA TYR A 107 -20.51 -1.63 23.71
C TYR A 107 -21.65 -1.20 24.63
N ASN A 108 -21.98 -2.00 25.64
CA ASN A 108 -23.08 -1.77 26.60
C ASN A 108 -24.44 -1.46 25.97
N GLY A 109 -24.79 -2.14 24.86
CA GLY A 109 -26.07 -1.95 24.20
C GLY A 109 -26.17 -0.72 23.29
N LEU A 110 -25.09 0.06 23.17
CA LEU A 110 -25.02 1.26 22.34
C LEU A 110 -23.96 1.13 21.25
N MET A 111 -24.28 1.65 20.09
CA MET A 111 -23.29 1.87 19.03
C MET A 111 -22.38 3.01 19.47
N ASN A 112 -21.06 2.79 19.37
CA ASN A 112 -20.09 3.83 19.72
C ASN A 112 -18.96 3.93 18.69
N MET A 113 -18.20 5.02 18.79
CA MET A 113 -17.04 5.26 17.97
C MET A 113 -15.93 5.90 18.80
N VAL A 114 -14.78 5.25 18.86
CA VAL A 114 -13.65 5.71 19.68
C VAL A 114 -12.72 6.58 18.86
N HIS A 115 -12.44 7.78 19.35
CA HIS A 115 -11.56 8.76 18.70
C HIS A 115 -11.88 8.99 17.21
N PRO A 116 -13.14 9.27 16.82
CA PRO A 116 -13.45 9.60 15.42
C PRO A 116 -12.72 10.88 14.99
N GLU A 117 -12.44 10.97 13.70
CA GLU A 117 -12.12 12.25 13.09
C GLU A 117 -13.37 13.11 13.01
N VAL A 118 -13.24 14.42 13.29
CA VAL A 118 -14.37 15.35 13.35
C VAL A 118 -14.16 16.48 12.34
N ASP A 119 -15.10 16.59 11.39
CA ASP A 119 -15.11 17.60 10.34
C ASP A 119 -16.32 18.52 10.46
N ASP A 120 -16.10 19.81 10.23
CA ASP A 120 -17.17 20.80 10.18
C ASP A 120 -17.96 20.64 8.86
N VAL A 121 -19.29 20.65 8.91
CA VAL A 121 -20.16 20.48 7.73
C VAL A 121 -19.92 21.57 6.67
N VAL A 122 -19.53 22.77 7.08
CA VAL A 122 -19.27 23.90 6.16
C VAL A 122 -17.96 23.72 5.37
N SER A 123 -16.97 23.03 5.94
CA SER A 123 -15.67 22.79 5.30
C SER A 123 -15.63 21.51 4.48
N SER A 124 -16.58 20.63 4.63
CA SER A 124 -16.70 19.38 3.91
C SER A 124 -17.81 19.49 2.88
N GLN A 125 -17.49 20.04 1.71
CA GLN A 125 -18.27 19.72 0.52
C GLN A 125 -18.29 18.20 0.37
N PRO A 126 -19.45 17.57 0.09
CA PRO A 126 -19.48 16.16 -0.21
C PRO A 126 -18.45 15.89 -1.31
N LEU A 127 -17.46 15.08 -1.01
CA LEU A 127 -16.55 14.64 -2.04
C LEU A 127 -17.38 13.90 -3.12
N PRO A 128 -17.06 14.07 -4.41
CA PRO A 128 -17.76 13.34 -5.45
C PRO A 128 -17.84 11.85 -5.12
N ALA A 129 -18.97 11.22 -5.43
CA ALA A 129 -19.17 9.78 -5.19
C ALA A 129 -17.99 8.98 -5.73
N GLY A 130 -17.42 8.08 -4.93
CA GLY A 130 -16.25 7.29 -5.29
C GLY A 130 -14.89 7.95 -4.99
N THR A 131 -14.86 9.14 -4.38
CA THR A 131 -13.59 9.77 -3.97
C THR A 131 -12.96 9.00 -2.81
N MET A 132 -11.82 8.42 -3.07
CA MET A 132 -11.06 7.66 -2.08
C MET A 132 -9.95 8.50 -1.48
N THR A 133 -9.82 8.42 -0.15
CA THR A 133 -8.73 9.09 0.57
C THR A 133 -7.62 8.10 0.88
N GLY A 134 -6.39 8.39 0.46
CA GLY A 134 -5.23 7.59 0.74
C GLY A 134 -4.84 7.64 2.22
N VAL A 135 -4.53 6.46 2.78
CA VAL A 135 -3.98 6.30 4.13
C VAL A 135 -2.50 6.00 4.02
N TYR A 136 -1.67 6.85 4.64
CA TYR A 136 -0.22 6.74 4.59
C TYR A 136 0.35 6.04 5.82
N PRO A 137 1.51 5.36 5.68
CA PRO A 137 2.24 4.86 6.84
C PRO A 137 2.55 5.99 7.82
N SER A 138 2.31 5.76 9.09
CA SER A 138 2.57 6.75 10.14
C SER A 138 3.24 6.10 11.34
N THR A 139 4.11 6.84 12.01
CA THR A 139 4.74 6.42 13.27
C THR A 139 4.12 7.18 14.44
N GLU A 140 4.29 6.66 15.66
CA GLU A 140 3.83 7.37 16.85
C GLU A 140 4.47 8.76 17.00
N LYS A 141 5.74 8.90 16.61
CA LYS A 141 6.44 10.20 16.61
C LYS A 141 5.74 11.20 15.70
N LEU A 142 5.33 10.80 14.50
CA LEU A 142 4.61 11.68 13.58
C LEU A 142 3.22 12.05 14.12
N LYS A 143 2.51 11.10 14.69
CA LYS A 143 1.20 11.37 15.32
C LYS A 143 1.31 12.33 16.49
N ASN A 144 2.31 12.16 17.34
CA ASN A 144 2.56 13.05 18.49
C ASN A 144 3.01 14.46 18.04
N ALA A 145 3.66 14.57 16.88
CA ALA A 145 3.99 15.85 16.25
C ALA A 145 2.80 16.49 15.51
N GLY A 146 1.59 15.91 15.60
CA GLY A 146 0.37 16.45 14.99
C GLY A 146 0.25 16.13 13.48
N ILE A 147 1.12 15.28 12.91
CA ILE A 147 1.04 14.88 11.52
C ILE A 147 0.01 13.74 11.40
N THR A 148 -1.25 14.15 11.29
CA THR A 148 -2.40 13.27 11.08
C THR A 148 -2.54 12.90 9.60
N GLY A 149 -3.42 11.93 9.28
CA GLY A 149 -3.75 11.58 7.91
C GLY A 149 -4.22 12.77 7.06
N LYS A 150 -4.97 13.73 7.65
CA LYS A 150 -5.39 14.95 6.97
C LYS A 150 -4.23 15.89 6.63
N VAL A 151 -3.30 16.06 7.57
CA VAL A 151 -2.08 16.87 7.35
C VAL A 151 -1.24 16.22 6.25
N MET A 152 -1.11 14.89 6.27
CA MET A 152 -0.38 14.15 5.24
C MET A 152 -1.00 14.32 3.85
N ASN A 153 -2.33 14.21 3.73
CA ASN A 153 -3.02 14.46 2.47
C ASN A 153 -2.83 15.91 1.96
N LYS A 154 -2.86 16.92 2.85
CA LYS A 154 -2.56 18.31 2.47
C LYS A 154 -1.11 18.47 1.96
N ILE A 155 -0.15 17.84 2.63
CA ILE A 155 1.27 17.84 2.20
C ILE A 155 1.40 17.22 0.82
N MET A 156 0.74 16.08 0.57
CA MET A 156 0.79 15.41 -0.73
C MET A 156 0.12 16.24 -1.83
N ALA A 157 -1.01 16.89 -1.55
CA ALA A 157 -1.65 17.79 -2.51
C ALA A 157 -0.75 18.97 -2.89
N ALA A 158 -0.14 19.62 -1.90
CA ALA A 158 0.80 20.71 -2.14
C ALA A 158 2.06 20.26 -2.89
N ALA A 159 2.59 19.07 -2.56
CA ALA A 159 3.75 18.50 -3.24
C ALA A 159 3.44 18.19 -4.71
N LEU A 160 2.29 17.57 -5.02
CA LEU A 160 1.86 17.31 -6.41
C LEU A 160 1.65 18.61 -7.18
N GLN A 161 1.05 19.62 -6.57
CA GLN A 161 0.87 20.92 -7.19
C GLN A 161 2.20 21.59 -7.51
N SER A 162 3.18 21.53 -6.61
CA SER A 162 4.51 22.12 -6.80
C SER A 162 5.32 21.50 -7.93
N VAL A 163 5.07 20.22 -8.26
CA VAL A 163 5.73 19.52 -9.37
C VAL A 163 4.87 19.43 -10.63
N SER A 164 3.70 20.04 -10.62
CA SER A 164 2.81 20.07 -11.79
C SER A 164 3.53 20.69 -12.99
N GLY A 165 3.54 19.97 -14.11
CA GLY A 165 4.24 20.38 -15.35
C GLY A 165 5.75 20.09 -15.37
N THR A 166 6.37 19.66 -14.26
CA THR A 166 7.81 19.33 -14.23
C THR A 166 8.09 17.83 -14.23
N VAL A 167 7.07 17.00 -14.03
CA VAL A 167 7.20 15.54 -14.04
C VAL A 167 7.46 15.06 -15.45
N THR A 168 8.66 14.56 -15.69
CA THR A 168 9.05 13.97 -16.96
C THR A 168 8.68 12.49 -17.02
N GLU A 169 8.13 12.04 -18.16
CA GLU A 169 7.84 10.63 -18.40
C GLU A 169 9.13 9.80 -18.37
N THR A 170 9.10 8.67 -17.69
CA THR A 170 10.27 7.81 -17.48
C THR A 170 10.33 6.64 -18.45
N LEU A 171 9.18 6.25 -19.02
CA LEU A 171 9.10 5.16 -19.97
C LEU A 171 8.95 5.67 -21.40
N PRO A 172 9.59 5.04 -22.39
CA PRO A 172 9.39 5.37 -23.80
C PRO A 172 7.94 5.21 -24.24
N GLU A 173 7.50 6.06 -25.15
CA GLU A 173 6.11 6.10 -25.65
C GLU A 173 5.64 4.75 -26.22
N TYR A 174 6.53 4.02 -26.92
CA TYR A 174 6.18 2.73 -27.48
C TYR A 174 5.84 1.70 -26.39
N ILE A 175 6.50 1.74 -25.21
CA ILE A 175 6.18 0.85 -24.07
C ILE A 175 4.82 1.21 -23.49
N LEU A 176 4.54 2.52 -23.34
CA LEU A 176 3.24 2.98 -22.84
C LEU A 176 2.10 2.47 -23.72
N LYS A 177 2.26 2.58 -25.04
CA LYS A 177 1.26 2.12 -26.02
C LYS A 177 1.12 0.60 -26.02
N GLU A 178 2.23 -0.13 -26.10
CA GLU A 178 2.22 -1.60 -26.17
C GLU A 178 1.61 -2.25 -24.92
N LYS A 179 1.89 -1.71 -23.75
CA LYS A 179 1.41 -2.25 -22.46
C LYS A 179 0.13 -1.58 -21.95
N GLY A 180 -0.43 -0.63 -22.69
CA GLY A 180 -1.65 0.09 -22.30
C GLY A 180 -1.47 0.89 -21.01
N LEU A 181 -0.28 1.45 -20.78
CA LEU A 181 0.06 2.16 -19.54
C LEU A 181 -0.38 3.63 -19.61
N VAL A 182 -0.87 4.12 -18.48
CA VAL A 182 -1.17 5.56 -18.33
C VAL A 182 0.11 6.38 -18.14
N PRO A 183 0.10 7.69 -18.48
CA PRO A 183 1.23 8.58 -18.24
C PRO A 183 1.59 8.66 -16.74
N LEU A 184 2.88 8.93 -16.45
CA LEU A 184 3.38 9.02 -15.08
C LEU A 184 2.65 10.08 -14.25
N THR A 185 2.35 11.25 -14.84
CA THR A 185 1.57 12.31 -14.18
C THR A 185 0.18 11.86 -13.76
N PHE A 186 -0.52 11.11 -14.63
CA PHE A 186 -1.81 10.51 -14.28
C PHE A 186 -1.67 9.51 -13.14
N ALA A 187 -0.64 8.65 -13.20
CA ALA A 187 -0.41 7.63 -12.18
C ALA A 187 -0.11 8.25 -10.81
N LEU A 188 0.79 9.24 -10.74
CA LEU A 188 1.14 9.93 -9.50
C LEU A 188 -0.06 10.69 -8.91
N THR A 189 -0.88 11.32 -9.73
CA THR A 189 -2.09 11.99 -9.24
C THR A 189 -3.10 11.00 -8.67
N ASN A 190 -3.39 9.93 -9.42
CA ASN A 190 -4.44 8.99 -9.04
C ASN A 190 -4.02 7.93 -8.01
N ILE A 191 -2.72 7.76 -7.73
CA ILE A 191 -2.28 6.95 -6.60
C ILE A 191 -2.49 7.69 -5.26
N HIS A 192 -2.42 9.02 -5.24
CA HIS A 192 -2.65 9.84 -4.04
C HIS A 192 -4.10 10.27 -3.90
N PHE A 193 -4.71 10.68 -5.00
CA PHE A 193 -6.08 11.22 -5.08
C PHE A 193 -6.84 10.57 -6.24
N PRO A 194 -7.24 9.30 -6.09
CA PRO A 194 -7.93 8.58 -7.15
C PRO A 194 -9.31 9.17 -7.40
N LYS A 195 -9.64 9.39 -8.67
CA LYS A 195 -11.00 9.82 -9.06
C LYS A 195 -12.02 8.72 -8.85
N ASP A 196 -11.62 7.48 -9.12
CA ASP A 196 -12.42 6.26 -9.00
C ASP A 196 -11.50 5.02 -8.90
N MET A 197 -12.09 3.86 -8.64
CA MET A 197 -11.36 2.59 -8.53
C MET A 197 -10.63 2.17 -9.82
N ASN A 198 -11.15 2.55 -10.99
CA ASN A 198 -10.51 2.22 -12.25
C ASN A 198 -9.24 3.06 -12.46
N ALA A 199 -9.32 4.37 -12.18
CA ALA A 199 -8.17 5.26 -12.20
C ALA A 199 -7.09 4.81 -11.21
N LEU A 200 -7.47 4.38 -10.01
CA LEU A 200 -6.56 3.82 -9.02
C LEU A 200 -5.85 2.57 -9.54
N ARG A 201 -6.59 1.59 -10.06
CA ARG A 201 -6.01 0.35 -10.61
C ARG A 201 -5.04 0.63 -11.75
N LYS A 202 -5.36 1.55 -12.66
CA LYS A 202 -4.46 1.97 -13.74
C LYS A 202 -3.19 2.63 -13.21
N ALA A 203 -3.30 3.47 -12.18
CA ALA A 203 -2.17 4.10 -11.52
C ALA A 203 -1.27 3.07 -10.83
N GLU A 204 -1.84 2.15 -10.05
CA GLU A 204 -1.09 1.06 -9.41
C GLU A 204 -0.37 0.18 -10.44
N TYR A 205 -1.07 -0.21 -11.51
CA TYR A 205 -0.47 -1.04 -12.56
C TYR A 205 0.72 -0.34 -13.21
N ARG A 206 0.58 0.95 -13.54
CA ARG A 206 1.65 1.76 -14.12
C ARG A 206 2.88 1.85 -13.21
N LEU A 207 2.69 2.13 -11.91
CA LEU A 207 3.78 2.30 -10.97
C LEU A 207 4.48 0.97 -10.64
N LYS A 208 3.72 -0.12 -10.46
CA LYS A 208 4.27 -1.48 -10.30
C LYS A 208 5.06 -1.93 -11.52
N PHE A 209 4.54 -1.66 -12.72
CA PHE A 209 5.26 -1.97 -13.96
C PHE A 209 6.58 -1.22 -14.04
N GLU A 210 6.57 0.09 -13.76
CA GLU A 210 7.79 0.91 -13.79
C GLU A 210 8.88 0.40 -12.84
N GLU A 211 8.51 0.10 -11.60
CA GLU A 211 9.44 -0.40 -10.58
C GLU A 211 10.09 -1.72 -11.05
N LEU A 212 9.28 -2.68 -11.48
CA LEU A 212 9.78 -3.97 -11.97
C LEU A 212 10.57 -3.82 -13.27
N PHE A 213 10.16 -2.95 -14.17
CA PHE A 213 10.86 -2.69 -15.43
C PHE A 213 12.28 -2.17 -15.20
N PHE A 214 12.45 -1.15 -14.35
CA PHE A 214 13.78 -0.61 -14.06
C PHE A 214 14.66 -1.58 -13.28
N LEU A 215 14.07 -2.37 -12.38
CA LEU A 215 14.79 -3.45 -11.70
C LEU A 215 15.32 -4.47 -12.71
N GLN A 216 14.47 -4.96 -13.61
CA GLN A 216 14.86 -5.91 -14.65
C GLN A 216 15.89 -5.31 -15.62
N LEU A 217 15.69 -4.06 -16.02
CA LEU A 217 16.63 -3.37 -16.89
C LEU A 217 18.03 -3.25 -16.26
N SER A 218 18.08 -2.95 -14.96
CA SER A 218 19.33 -2.90 -14.19
C SER A 218 20.04 -4.25 -14.16
N LEU A 219 19.30 -5.34 -13.88
CA LEU A 219 19.84 -6.71 -13.87
C LEU A 219 20.33 -7.14 -15.25
N LEU A 220 19.56 -6.85 -16.30
CA LEU A 220 19.94 -7.16 -17.68
C LEU A 220 21.17 -6.38 -18.12
N LYS A 221 21.27 -5.09 -17.74
CA LYS A 221 22.46 -4.28 -18.01
C LYS A 221 23.71 -4.88 -17.34
N GLN A 222 23.62 -5.28 -16.07
CA GLN A 222 24.72 -5.94 -15.37
C GLN A 222 25.10 -7.27 -16.06
N LYS A 223 24.13 -8.09 -16.39
CA LYS A 223 24.34 -9.35 -17.14
C LYS A 223 25.04 -9.08 -18.47
N TYR A 224 24.58 -8.08 -19.23
CA TYR A 224 25.16 -7.70 -20.52
C TYR A 224 26.62 -7.26 -20.39
N ILE A 225 26.94 -6.38 -19.40
CA ILE A 225 28.29 -5.90 -19.13
C ILE A 225 29.21 -7.09 -18.76
N ARG A 226 28.75 -7.97 -17.86
CA ARG A 226 29.49 -9.15 -17.44
C ARG A 226 29.79 -10.07 -18.62
N SER A 227 28.78 -10.37 -19.44
CA SER A 227 28.94 -11.27 -20.59
C SER A 227 29.89 -10.75 -21.67
N ARG A 228 30.15 -9.42 -21.70
CA ARG A 228 31.12 -8.82 -22.62
C ARG A 228 32.54 -8.75 -22.06
N ASN A 229 32.66 -8.54 -20.77
CA ASN A 229 33.96 -8.30 -20.13
C ASN A 229 34.57 -9.60 -19.56
N GLU A 230 33.75 -10.59 -19.24
CA GLU A 230 34.20 -11.85 -18.68
C GLU A 230 34.11 -12.97 -19.71
N HIS A 231 35.27 -13.49 -20.12
CA HIS A 231 35.39 -14.62 -21.04
C HIS A 231 35.34 -15.93 -20.25
N GLY A 232 34.60 -16.91 -20.77
CA GLY A 232 34.61 -18.28 -20.30
C GLY A 232 35.62 -19.12 -21.09
N ILE A 233 36.01 -20.26 -20.56
CA ILE A 233 36.78 -21.28 -21.28
C ILE A 233 35.81 -22.01 -22.20
N PRO A 234 35.99 -21.96 -23.55
CA PRO A 234 35.15 -22.70 -24.46
C PRO A 234 35.43 -24.19 -24.35
N MET A 235 34.38 -25.02 -24.19
CA MET A 235 34.44 -26.46 -24.12
C MET A 235 33.74 -27.09 -25.35
N PRO A 236 34.40 -27.13 -26.51
CA PRO A 236 33.74 -27.54 -27.77
C PRO A 236 33.55 -29.06 -27.89
N LYS A 237 34.33 -29.88 -27.18
CA LYS A 237 34.29 -31.32 -27.26
C LYS A 237 33.57 -31.92 -26.05
N VAL A 238 32.68 -32.86 -26.29
CA VAL A 238 32.09 -33.69 -25.22
C VAL A 238 33.05 -34.84 -24.95
N GLY A 239 33.46 -35.02 -23.71
CA GLY A 239 34.36 -36.10 -23.33
C GLY A 239 33.68 -37.47 -23.32
N ASP A 240 34.51 -38.55 -23.42
CA ASP A 240 34.01 -39.92 -23.35
C ASP A 240 33.27 -40.25 -22.05
N ALA A 241 33.68 -39.58 -20.94
CA ALA A 241 33.03 -39.73 -19.65
C ALA A 241 31.54 -39.37 -19.68
N PHE A 242 31.14 -38.36 -20.46
CA PHE A 242 29.74 -38.04 -20.68
C PHE A 242 28.98 -39.18 -21.33
N ASN A 243 29.53 -39.74 -22.42
CA ASN A 243 28.88 -40.83 -23.17
C ASN A 243 28.76 -42.09 -22.32
N ILE A 244 29.83 -42.43 -21.58
CA ILE A 244 29.85 -43.60 -20.67
C ILE A 244 28.77 -43.43 -19.61
N CYS A 245 28.74 -42.27 -18.92
CA CYS A 245 27.75 -42.00 -17.88
C CYS A 245 26.33 -41.97 -18.43
N TYR A 246 26.11 -41.32 -19.57
CA TYR A 246 24.79 -41.22 -20.19
C TYR A 246 24.22 -42.59 -20.59
N ASN A 247 25.06 -43.48 -21.17
CA ASN A 247 24.65 -44.81 -21.59
C ASN A 247 24.47 -45.80 -20.43
N ALA A 248 25.14 -45.54 -19.30
CA ALA A 248 25.04 -46.37 -18.10
C ALA A 248 23.82 -46.00 -17.23
N LEU A 249 23.03 -44.99 -17.57
CA LEU A 249 21.84 -44.61 -16.80
C LEU A 249 20.80 -45.76 -16.86
N PRO A 250 20.25 -46.21 -15.71
CA PRO A 250 19.22 -47.26 -15.66
C PRO A 250 17.83 -46.75 -16.12
N TYR A 251 17.72 -45.52 -16.54
CA TYR A 251 16.48 -44.84 -16.99
C TYR A 251 16.76 -43.82 -18.10
N SER A 252 15.74 -43.49 -18.87
CA SER A 252 15.83 -42.47 -19.88
C SER A 252 15.61 -41.08 -19.28
N LEU A 253 16.43 -40.10 -19.68
CA LEU A 253 16.23 -38.72 -19.31
C LEU A 253 14.92 -38.18 -19.90
N THR A 254 14.22 -37.34 -19.14
CA THR A 254 13.02 -36.62 -19.60
C THR A 254 13.36 -35.62 -20.71
N GLY A 255 12.36 -35.22 -21.50
CA GLY A 255 12.53 -34.20 -22.53
C GLY A 255 13.06 -32.87 -21.98
N ALA A 256 12.61 -32.46 -20.77
CA ALA A 256 13.09 -31.29 -20.09
C ALA A 256 14.57 -31.38 -19.70
N GLN A 257 15.00 -32.52 -19.12
CA GLN A 257 16.42 -32.75 -18.76
C GLN A 257 17.32 -32.72 -19.99
N LYS A 258 16.93 -33.39 -21.08
CA LYS A 258 17.66 -33.37 -22.36
C LYS A 258 17.80 -31.96 -22.94
N ARG A 259 16.71 -31.16 -22.88
CA ARG A 259 16.72 -29.76 -23.34
C ARG A 259 17.70 -28.91 -22.52
N VAL A 260 17.63 -29.01 -21.20
CA VAL A 260 18.50 -28.22 -20.29
C VAL A 260 19.97 -28.55 -20.49
N ILE A 261 20.32 -29.84 -20.63
CA ILE A 261 21.70 -30.27 -20.89
C ILE A 261 22.20 -29.69 -22.24
N LYS A 262 21.36 -29.67 -23.29
CA LYS A 262 21.71 -29.07 -24.58
C LYS A 262 21.94 -27.56 -24.45
N GLU A 263 21.11 -26.84 -23.67
CA GLU A 263 21.27 -25.42 -23.43
C GLU A 263 22.56 -25.11 -22.66
N ILE A 264 22.86 -25.89 -21.59
CA ILE A 264 24.11 -25.79 -20.84
C ILE A 264 25.32 -26.00 -21.74
N ARG A 265 25.29 -27.04 -22.57
CA ARG A 265 26.34 -27.30 -23.54
C ARG A 265 26.54 -26.17 -24.53
N ALA A 266 25.46 -25.58 -25.05
CA ALA A 266 25.56 -24.45 -25.98
C ALA A 266 26.23 -23.24 -25.29
N ASP A 267 25.94 -22.97 -24.03
CA ASP A 267 26.59 -21.90 -23.24
C ASP A 267 28.09 -22.23 -23.04
N MET A 268 28.45 -23.46 -22.67
CA MET A 268 29.84 -23.88 -22.44
C MET A 268 30.67 -23.80 -23.75
N MET A 269 30.05 -23.97 -24.91
CA MET A 269 30.72 -23.79 -26.21
C MET A 269 30.91 -22.32 -26.59
N SER A 270 30.11 -21.42 -26.03
CA SER A 270 30.04 -20.00 -26.47
C SER A 270 31.27 -19.16 -26.15
N GLY A 271 32.19 -19.64 -25.28
CA GLY A 271 33.31 -18.87 -24.78
C GLY A 271 32.90 -17.71 -23.86
N ARG A 272 31.65 -17.66 -23.43
CA ARG A 272 31.14 -16.71 -22.42
C ARG A 272 31.00 -17.39 -21.08
N GLN A 273 31.17 -16.65 -19.99
CA GLN A 273 30.92 -17.18 -18.65
C GLN A 273 29.46 -17.57 -18.49
N MET A 274 29.19 -18.88 -18.23
CA MET A 274 27.86 -19.39 -17.99
C MET A 274 27.44 -19.12 -16.55
N ASN A 275 26.22 -18.60 -16.35
CA ASN A 275 25.58 -18.47 -15.05
C ASN A 275 24.10 -18.84 -15.22
N ARG A 276 23.74 -20.08 -14.83
CA ARG A 276 22.38 -20.62 -14.94
C ARG A 276 21.88 -21.14 -13.59
N LEU A 277 20.63 -20.87 -13.29
CA LEU A 277 19.90 -21.47 -12.17
C LEU A 277 19.10 -22.66 -12.72
N LEU A 278 19.43 -23.89 -12.27
CA LEU A 278 18.63 -25.08 -12.54
C LEU A 278 17.55 -25.23 -11.47
N GLN A 279 16.30 -25.01 -11.85
CA GLN A 279 15.14 -25.10 -10.97
C GLN A 279 14.28 -26.32 -11.33
N GLY A 280 13.73 -26.97 -10.33
CA GLY A 280 12.80 -28.10 -10.47
C GLY A 280 12.40 -28.63 -9.10
N ASP A 281 11.37 -29.48 -9.06
CA ASP A 281 10.87 -30.08 -7.82
C ASP A 281 11.86 -31.05 -7.18
N VAL A 282 11.64 -31.45 -5.93
CA VAL A 282 12.39 -32.50 -5.24
C VAL A 282 12.18 -33.80 -6.01
N GLY A 283 13.26 -34.52 -6.31
CA GLY A 283 13.20 -35.74 -7.11
C GLY A 283 13.18 -35.56 -8.63
N SER A 284 13.16 -34.34 -9.17
CA SER A 284 13.16 -34.07 -10.63
C SER A 284 14.47 -34.41 -11.36
N GLY A 285 15.46 -34.94 -10.67
CA GLY A 285 16.76 -35.37 -11.25
C GLY A 285 17.72 -34.24 -11.54
N LYS A 286 17.63 -33.07 -10.84
CA LYS A 286 18.57 -31.93 -10.97
C LYS A 286 20.03 -32.34 -10.81
N THR A 287 20.31 -33.21 -9.85
CA THR A 287 21.67 -33.72 -9.60
C THR A 287 22.24 -34.44 -10.82
N MET A 288 21.42 -35.27 -11.49
CA MET A 288 21.87 -35.98 -12.70
C MET A 288 22.17 -35.00 -13.85
N VAL A 289 21.34 -33.96 -14.03
CA VAL A 289 21.62 -32.89 -15.00
C VAL A 289 22.94 -32.19 -14.68
N ALA A 290 23.19 -31.87 -13.39
CA ALA A 290 24.44 -31.24 -12.96
C ALA A 290 25.67 -32.15 -13.21
N VAL A 291 25.59 -33.46 -12.86
CA VAL A 291 26.66 -34.46 -13.12
C VAL A 291 26.96 -34.58 -14.62
N LEU A 292 25.93 -34.77 -15.44
CA LEU A 292 26.12 -34.85 -16.88
C LEU A 292 26.68 -33.60 -17.50
N SER A 293 26.27 -32.42 -16.97
CA SER A 293 26.83 -31.12 -17.43
C SER A 293 28.28 -30.92 -17.03
N ALA A 294 28.70 -31.46 -15.88
CA ALA A 294 30.10 -31.42 -15.44
C ALA A 294 31.03 -32.39 -16.21
N LEU A 295 30.46 -33.37 -16.92
CA LEU A 295 31.19 -34.35 -17.73
C LEU A 295 31.32 -33.92 -19.21
N ILE A 296 30.71 -32.80 -19.59
CA ILE A 296 30.88 -32.17 -20.91
C ILE A 296 32.26 -31.53 -20.99
#